data_a617c03cbc9fa67777bdb050b7ce5703
#
_entry.id   a617c03cbc9fa67777bdb050b7ce5703
#
_cell.length_a   1.000
_cell.length_b   1.000
_cell.length_c   1.000
_cell.angle_alpha   90.00
_cell.angle_beta   90.00
_cell.angle_gamma   90.00
#
_symmetry.space_group_name_H-M   'P 1'
#
loop_
_entity.id
_entity.type
_entity.pdbx_description
1 polymer ?
#
loop_
_entity_poly.entity_id
_entity_poly.type
_entity_poly.pdbx_seq_one_letter_code
_entity_poly.pdbx_strand_id
1 'polypeptide(L)'
;MVVGDMAIELDTVVVGAGPGGYVAAIRASQLGQKVAIIEKEYIGGVCLNVGCIPSKALITAGDKFTQARGSDIFGITTENVQIDWAKTQKWKQEQVVDRLTGGVEMLLKKNKVEIIMGEAYFSDENTVRVMGEEFGQTYTFEKAIIATGSRPVELGAFKWSDRVLDSTGALALDEIPETLTVIGGGYIGSELAGVFAGLGTKVTILEGMDSIVNGFDKDMVRLVEKEFKDNGATIITNAMAKSVEETDTKATVTYEVNGKEETVTSDYVLVTVGRRPNTDELGLNLANVELDERGLIKVDNQGRSVSNEDIFAIGDVVPGAALAHKASYEGKIAAAAIAGQKVAVDYRAMPAVAFTSPEIASVGYTQDEAKEAGLDVKATKFPFGGNGRAISLDRTEGFIRLVTTKEDNIIVGAQIAGVSASDLVSELGLAVESGMTAEDIALTIHAHPTLGETVADAADGALGLPIHM
;
A
#
# COMPACT_ATOMS: atom_id res chain seq x y z
N MET A 1 -49.51 -7.80 -8.84
CA MET A 1 -48.78 -8.67 -7.92
C MET A 1 -47.31 -8.31 -8.11
N VAL A 2 -46.71 -7.68 -7.14
CA VAL A 2 -45.28 -7.58 -7.10
C VAL A 2 -44.77 -8.97 -6.76
N VAL A 3 -44.19 -9.68 -7.71
CA VAL A 3 -43.48 -10.93 -7.45
C VAL A 3 -42.27 -10.52 -6.67
N GLY A 4 -42.26 -10.78 -5.37
CA GLY A 4 -41.05 -10.55 -4.57
C GLY A 4 -39.94 -11.45 -5.11
N ASP A 5 -38.78 -10.91 -5.37
CA ASP A 5 -37.59 -11.69 -5.74
C ASP A 5 -37.36 -12.74 -4.65
N MET A 6 -37.31 -14.03 -5.02
CA MET A 6 -36.92 -15.06 -4.07
C MET A 6 -35.44 -14.83 -3.70
N ALA A 7 -35.17 -14.71 -2.41
CA ALA A 7 -33.83 -14.61 -1.91
C ALA A 7 -33.02 -15.88 -2.24
N ILE A 8 -31.76 -15.71 -2.66
CA ILE A 8 -30.82 -16.81 -2.88
C ILE A 8 -30.04 -17.02 -1.58
N GLU A 9 -30.04 -18.28 -1.10
CA GLU A 9 -29.32 -18.65 0.13
C GLU A 9 -27.82 -18.93 -0.13
N LEU A 10 -26.97 -18.38 0.68
CA LEU A 10 -25.52 -18.54 0.67
C LEU A 10 -25.00 -18.88 2.07
N ASP A 11 -23.95 -19.67 2.17
CA ASP A 11 -23.26 -19.85 3.46
C ASP A 11 -22.49 -18.58 3.80
N THR A 12 -21.69 -18.09 2.84
CA THR A 12 -20.88 -16.88 3.03
C THR A 12 -20.99 -15.91 1.85
N VAL A 13 -21.25 -14.65 2.15
CA VAL A 13 -21.17 -13.55 1.19
C VAL A 13 -19.95 -12.68 1.49
N VAL A 14 -19.17 -12.31 0.47
CA VAL A 14 -18.06 -11.36 0.58
C VAL A 14 -18.41 -10.11 -0.20
N VAL A 15 -18.35 -8.95 0.43
CA VAL A 15 -18.65 -7.65 -0.20
C VAL A 15 -17.35 -6.90 -0.45
N GLY A 16 -17.01 -6.73 -1.74
CA GLY A 16 -15.75 -6.17 -2.23
C GLY A 16 -14.75 -7.23 -2.67
N ALA A 17 -14.24 -7.10 -3.91
CA ALA A 17 -13.28 -8.03 -4.52
C ALA A 17 -11.84 -7.52 -4.53
N GLY A 18 -11.47 -6.63 -3.61
CA GLY A 18 -10.09 -6.22 -3.38
C GLY A 18 -9.23 -7.34 -2.77
N PRO A 19 -7.93 -7.07 -2.46
CA PRO A 19 -6.99 -8.08 -1.96
C PRO A 19 -7.48 -8.89 -0.76
N GLY A 20 -8.16 -8.27 0.19
CA GLY A 20 -8.78 -8.96 1.31
C GLY A 20 -9.95 -9.83 0.88
N GLY A 21 -10.86 -9.27 0.07
CA GLY A 21 -12.11 -9.92 -0.32
C GLY A 21 -11.91 -11.17 -1.18
N TYR A 22 -11.12 -11.09 -2.28
CA TYR A 22 -10.92 -12.27 -3.12
C TYR A 22 -10.13 -13.37 -2.39
N VAL A 23 -9.18 -13.00 -1.51
CA VAL A 23 -8.46 -13.98 -0.67
C VAL A 23 -9.40 -14.64 0.32
N ALA A 24 -10.27 -13.88 0.99
CA ALA A 24 -11.27 -14.40 1.92
C ALA A 24 -12.27 -15.33 1.21
N ALA A 25 -12.79 -14.92 0.05
CA ALA A 25 -13.76 -15.70 -0.72
C ALA A 25 -13.17 -17.05 -1.18
N ILE A 26 -11.93 -17.03 -1.71
CA ILE A 26 -11.23 -18.25 -2.12
C ILE A 26 -11.00 -19.16 -0.91
N ARG A 27 -10.51 -18.62 0.20
CA ARG A 27 -10.23 -19.39 1.42
C ARG A 27 -11.52 -19.97 2.03
N ALA A 28 -12.60 -19.21 2.10
CA ALA A 28 -13.89 -19.70 2.60
C ALA A 28 -14.42 -20.87 1.73
N SER A 29 -14.33 -20.74 0.40
CA SER A 29 -14.70 -21.82 -0.51
C SER A 29 -13.82 -23.06 -0.35
N GLN A 30 -12.48 -22.90 -0.17
CA GLN A 30 -11.57 -24.01 0.10
C GLN A 30 -11.88 -24.74 1.42
N LEU A 31 -12.52 -24.04 2.36
CA LEU A 31 -12.97 -24.58 3.64
C LEU A 31 -14.42 -25.14 3.59
N GLY A 32 -14.99 -25.25 2.38
CA GLY A 32 -16.25 -25.96 2.14
C GLY A 32 -17.51 -25.08 2.13
N GLN A 33 -17.37 -23.75 2.20
CA GLN A 33 -18.49 -22.81 2.17
C GLN A 33 -19.01 -22.62 0.74
N LYS A 34 -20.31 -22.40 0.58
CA LYS A 34 -20.91 -21.87 -0.65
C LYS A 34 -20.78 -20.35 -0.64
N VAL A 35 -19.87 -19.81 -1.47
CA VAL A 35 -19.45 -18.42 -1.42
C VAL A 35 -19.88 -17.66 -2.65
N ALA A 36 -20.42 -16.45 -2.44
CA ALA A 36 -20.50 -15.41 -3.47
C ALA A 36 -19.65 -14.20 -3.08
N ILE A 37 -19.03 -13.58 -4.07
CA ILE A 37 -18.33 -12.29 -3.94
C ILE A 37 -19.06 -11.23 -4.75
N ILE A 38 -19.38 -10.11 -4.12
CA ILE A 38 -20.08 -8.99 -4.72
C ILE A 38 -19.07 -7.88 -4.95
N GLU A 39 -18.95 -7.39 -6.19
CA GLU A 39 -18.07 -6.28 -6.55
C GLU A 39 -18.81 -5.27 -7.42
N LYS A 40 -18.66 -4.00 -7.10
CA LYS A 40 -19.37 -2.94 -7.82
C LYS A 40 -18.63 -2.43 -9.06
N GLU A 41 -17.29 -2.58 -9.09
CA GLU A 41 -16.47 -1.87 -10.09
C GLU A 41 -15.40 -2.77 -10.71
N TYR A 42 -14.43 -3.26 -9.90
CA TYR A 42 -13.26 -3.99 -10.41
C TYR A 42 -12.97 -5.26 -9.63
N ILE A 43 -12.90 -6.40 -10.28
CA ILE A 43 -12.28 -7.60 -9.70
C ILE A 43 -10.79 -7.30 -9.41
N GLY A 44 -10.35 -7.56 -8.17
CA GLY A 44 -9.03 -7.18 -7.68
C GLY A 44 -8.99 -5.82 -6.95
N GLY A 45 -10.11 -5.07 -6.99
CA GLY A 45 -10.30 -3.80 -6.28
C GLY A 45 -9.33 -2.71 -6.71
N VAL A 46 -9.26 -1.64 -5.91
CA VAL A 46 -8.39 -0.49 -6.14
C VAL A 46 -6.92 -0.91 -6.32
N CYS A 47 -6.42 -1.83 -5.47
CA CYS A 47 -5.01 -2.20 -5.48
C CYS A 47 -4.54 -2.72 -6.86
N LEU A 48 -5.29 -3.62 -7.49
CA LEU A 48 -4.88 -4.23 -8.75
C LEU A 48 -5.16 -3.34 -9.96
N ASN A 49 -6.22 -2.53 -9.91
CA ASN A 49 -6.70 -1.80 -11.08
C ASN A 49 -6.21 -0.35 -11.14
N VAL A 50 -6.26 0.37 -10.01
CA VAL A 50 -6.04 1.83 -9.96
C VAL A 50 -5.18 2.27 -8.76
N GLY A 51 -4.36 1.36 -8.22
CA GLY A 51 -3.55 1.61 -7.02
C GLY A 51 -2.17 0.97 -7.10
N CYS A 52 -1.91 -0.02 -6.24
CA CYS A 52 -0.58 -0.61 -6.01
C CYS A 52 0.07 -1.14 -7.30
N ILE A 53 -0.67 -1.92 -8.09
CA ILE A 53 -0.09 -2.59 -9.26
C ILE A 53 0.22 -1.61 -10.38
N PRO A 54 -0.71 -0.75 -10.85
CA PRO A 54 -0.37 0.22 -11.88
C PRO A 54 0.69 1.24 -11.43
N SER A 55 0.75 1.62 -10.13
CA SER A 55 1.81 2.51 -9.65
C SER A 55 3.19 1.84 -9.73
N LYS A 56 3.32 0.57 -9.33
CA LYS A 56 4.58 -0.19 -9.43
C LYS A 56 4.98 -0.46 -10.88
N ALA A 57 4.01 -0.64 -11.77
CA ALA A 57 4.30 -0.71 -13.20
C ALA A 57 4.91 0.60 -13.73
N LEU A 58 4.35 1.76 -13.33
CA LEU A 58 4.89 3.05 -13.75
C LEU A 58 6.25 3.35 -13.10
N ILE A 59 6.47 3.00 -11.83
CA ILE A 59 7.78 3.09 -11.17
C ILE A 59 8.80 2.28 -11.96
N THR A 60 8.49 1.01 -12.27
CA THR A 60 9.38 0.15 -13.08
C THR A 60 9.69 0.76 -14.45
N ALA A 61 8.69 1.34 -15.12
CA ALA A 61 8.90 1.99 -16.42
C ALA A 61 9.79 3.24 -16.29
N GLY A 62 9.58 4.06 -15.26
CA GLY A 62 10.41 5.23 -14.94
C GLY A 62 11.86 4.84 -14.63
N ASP A 63 12.08 3.81 -13.83
CA ASP A 63 13.41 3.29 -13.52
C ASP A 63 14.14 2.80 -14.77
N LYS A 64 13.43 2.05 -15.66
CA LYS A 64 13.99 1.60 -16.94
C LYS A 64 14.35 2.77 -17.85
N PHE A 65 13.53 3.81 -17.89
CA PHE A 65 13.82 5.02 -18.65
C PHE A 65 15.05 5.74 -18.11
N THR A 66 15.15 5.92 -16.79
CA THR A 66 16.30 6.54 -16.14
C THR A 66 17.58 5.73 -16.39
N GLN A 67 17.52 4.40 -16.23
CA GLN A 67 18.66 3.53 -16.52
C GLN A 67 19.09 3.57 -18.01
N ALA A 68 18.13 3.69 -18.94
CA ALA A 68 18.41 3.76 -20.37
C ALA A 68 19.14 5.05 -20.78
N ARG A 69 19.07 6.12 -19.96
CA ARG A 69 19.81 7.38 -20.21
C ARG A 69 21.34 7.23 -20.09
N GLY A 70 21.78 6.04 -19.69
CA GLY A 70 23.19 5.70 -19.57
C GLY A 70 23.77 6.06 -18.19
N SER A 71 24.99 5.63 -17.98
CA SER A 71 25.77 5.93 -16.79
C SER A 71 27.24 5.98 -17.10
N ASP A 72 27.88 7.10 -16.85
CA ASP A 72 29.30 7.31 -17.07
C ASP A 72 30.16 6.33 -16.24
N ILE A 73 29.72 5.94 -15.07
CA ILE A 73 30.45 5.00 -14.20
C ILE A 73 30.57 3.61 -14.84
N PHE A 74 29.59 3.18 -15.64
CA PHE A 74 29.65 1.93 -16.38
C PHE A 74 30.23 2.09 -17.78
N GLY A 75 30.62 3.30 -18.19
CA GLY A 75 31.05 3.61 -19.55
C GLY A 75 29.92 3.47 -20.58
N ILE A 76 28.66 3.54 -20.17
CA ILE A 76 27.49 3.45 -21.04
C ILE A 76 27.02 4.85 -21.41
N THR A 77 27.19 5.20 -22.67
CA THR A 77 26.65 6.41 -23.27
C THR A 77 25.47 6.10 -24.17
N THR A 78 24.43 6.90 -24.06
CA THR A 78 23.22 6.77 -24.91
C THR A 78 22.85 8.14 -25.44
N GLU A 79 22.26 8.17 -26.63
CA GLU A 79 21.77 9.39 -27.27
C GLU A 79 20.28 9.29 -27.54
N ASN A 80 19.56 10.40 -27.35
CA ASN A 80 18.16 10.57 -27.72
C ASN A 80 17.22 9.49 -27.13
N VAL A 81 17.41 9.10 -25.86
CA VAL A 81 16.50 8.19 -25.17
C VAL A 81 15.14 8.88 -25.03
N GLN A 82 14.11 8.22 -25.56
CA GLN A 82 12.72 8.70 -25.51
C GLN A 82 11.83 7.63 -24.90
N ILE A 83 10.77 8.06 -24.25
CA ILE A 83 9.69 7.21 -23.76
C ILE A 83 8.44 7.45 -24.62
N ASP A 84 7.85 6.39 -25.13
CA ASP A 84 6.52 6.40 -25.72
C ASP A 84 5.49 6.17 -24.61
N TRP A 85 4.98 7.26 -24.06
CA TRP A 85 4.08 7.21 -22.90
C TRP A 85 2.78 6.48 -23.19
N ALA A 86 2.20 6.67 -24.36
CA ALA A 86 0.97 5.97 -24.75
C ALA A 86 1.20 4.44 -24.79
N LYS A 87 2.37 4.00 -25.26
CA LYS A 87 2.74 2.57 -25.22
C LYS A 87 3.01 2.08 -23.80
N THR A 88 3.58 2.92 -22.94
CA THR A 88 3.80 2.60 -21.52
C THR A 88 2.46 2.42 -20.80
N GLN A 89 1.52 3.33 -20.99
CA GLN A 89 0.18 3.23 -20.43
C GLN A 89 -0.57 1.99 -20.92
N LYS A 90 -0.48 1.69 -22.22
CA LYS A 90 -1.04 0.48 -22.83
C LYS A 90 -0.42 -0.78 -22.24
N TRP A 91 0.91 -0.85 -22.10
CA TRP A 91 1.60 -1.97 -21.46
C TRP A 91 1.17 -2.15 -19.99
N LYS A 92 1.11 -1.06 -19.22
CA LYS A 92 0.63 -1.06 -17.83
C LYS A 92 -0.77 -1.70 -17.75
N GLN A 93 -1.67 -1.27 -18.65
CA GLN A 93 -3.05 -1.76 -18.63
C GLN A 93 -3.13 -3.22 -19.08
N GLU A 94 -2.72 -3.52 -20.32
CA GLU A 94 -2.99 -4.81 -20.95
C GLU A 94 -2.08 -5.94 -20.42
N GLN A 95 -0.79 -5.64 -20.15
CA GLN A 95 0.17 -6.69 -19.79
C GLN A 95 0.34 -6.84 -18.27
N VAL A 96 -0.07 -5.86 -17.47
CA VAL A 96 0.07 -5.93 -16.02
C VAL A 96 -1.30 -5.99 -15.35
N VAL A 97 -2.13 -4.97 -15.48
CA VAL A 97 -3.42 -4.88 -14.79
C VAL A 97 -4.40 -5.95 -15.27
N ASP A 98 -4.73 -5.98 -16.57
CA ASP A 98 -5.74 -6.90 -17.12
C ASP A 98 -5.32 -8.37 -16.95
N ARG A 99 -4.03 -8.65 -17.10
CA ARG A 99 -3.50 -10.00 -16.89
C ARG A 99 -3.67 -10.46 -15.45
N LEU A 100 -3.41 -9.57 -14.49
CA LEU A 100 -3.49 -9.91 -13.07
C LEU A 100 -4.94 -10.03 -12.60
N THR A 101 -5.79 -9.10 -12.99
CA THR A 101 -7.23 -9.11 -12.64
C THR A 101 -7.96 -10.29 -13.27
N GLY A 102 -7.68 -10.60 -14.55
CA GLY A 102 -8.17 -11.81 -15.21
C GLY A 102 -7.69 -13.09 -14.52
N GLY A 103 -6.46 -13.09 -13.99
CA GLY A 103 -5.95 -14.18 -13.16
C GLY A 103 -6.74 -14.37 -11.85
N VAL A 104 -7.09 -13.28 -11.17
CA VAL A 104 -7.93 -13.33 -9.96
C VAL A 104 -9.33 -13.86 -10.28
N GLU A 105 -9.96 -13.37 -11.36
CA GLU A 105 -11.27 -13.87 -11.80
C GLU A 105 -11.23 -15.38 -12.09
N MET A 106 -10.22 -15.85 -12.77
CA MET A 106 -10.02 -17.28 -13.05
C MET A 106 -9.85 -18.08 -11.73
N LEU A 107 -9.12 -17.56 -10.74
CA LEU A 107 -8.93 -18.21 -9.45
C LEU A 107 -10.25 -18.27 -8.65
N LEU A 108 -11.06 -17.23 -8.65
CA LEU A 108 -12.40 -17.23 -8.05
C LEU A 108 -13.28 -18.31 -8.67
N LYS A 109 -13.37 -18.34 -10.01
CA LYS A 109 -14.13 -19.37 -10.75
C LYS A 109 -13.63 -20.79 -10.49
N LYS A 110 -12.31 -21.00 -10.48
CA LYS A 110 -11.68 -22.30 -10.17
C LYS A 110 -12.04 -22.80 -8.78
N ASN A 111 -12.17 -21.90 -7.81
CA ASN A 111 -12.60 -22.21 -6.45
C ASN A 111 -14.13 -22.17 -6.28
N LYS A 112 -14.90 -22.12 -7.38
CA LYS A 112 -16.38 -22.15 -7.36
C LYS A 112 -17.01 -20.99 -6.58
N VAL A 113 -16.32 -19.86 -6.49
CA VAL A 113 -16.88 -18.63 -5.94
C VAL A 113 -17.77 -18.00 -7.01
N GLU A 114 -19.02 -17.71 -6.66
CA GLU A 114 -19.94 -16.98 -7.53
C GLU A 114 -19.54 -15.49 -7.54
N ILE A 115 -19.33 -14.92 -8.74
CA ILE A 115 -18.96 -13.51 -8.90
C ILE A 115 -20.23 -12.74 -9.30
N ILE A 116 -20.59 -11.75 -8.50
CA ILE A 116 -21.78 -10.92 -8.70
C ILE A 116 -21.31 -9.47 -8.87
N MET A 117 -21.51 -8.94 -10.08
CA MET A 117 -21.18 -7.53 -10.36
C MET A 117 -22.39 -6.66 -10.00
N GLY A 118 -22.22 -5.77 -9.03
CA GLY A 118 -23.27 -4.86 -8.57
C GLY A 118 -22.96 -4.23 -7.23
N GLU A 119 -23.78 -3.27 -6.85
CA GLU A 119 -23.65 -2.55 -5.59
C GLU A 119 -24.44 -3.27 -4.49
N ALA A 120 -23.75 -3.59 -3.39
CA ALA A 120 -24.32 -4.29 -2.24
C ALA A 120 -24.91 -3.31 -1.22
N TYR A 121 -26.08 -3.67 -0.67
CA TYR A 121 -26.74 -2.94 0.40
C TYR A 121 -27.36 -3.93 1.40
N PHE A 122 -26.98 -3.88 2.66
CA PHE A 122 -27.59 -4.69 3.71
C PHE A 122 -28.98 -4.14 4.04
N SER A 123 -30.00 -4.98 3.91
CA SER A 123 -31.39 -4.63 4.20
C SER A 123 -31.86 -5.05 5.60
N ASP A 124 -31.13 -5.99 6.21
CA ASP A 124 -31.27 -6.43 7.60
C ASP A 124 -29.99 -7.16 8.07
N GLU A 125 -30.03 -7.84 9.21
CA GLU A 125 -28.88 -8.47 9.87
C GLU A 125 -28.26 -9.62 9.09
N ASN A 126 -29.01 -10.27 8.19
CA ASN A 126 -28.56 -11.45 7.42
C ASN A 126 -28.95 -11.40 5.94
N THR A 127 -29.33 -10.23 5.43
CA THR A 127 -29.79 -10.06 4.05
C THR A 127 -29.05 -8.91 3.37
N VAL A 128 -28.53 -9.20 2.20
CA VAL A 128 -27.90 -8.21 1.31
C VAL A 128 -28.66 -8.15 -0.02
N ARG A 129 -28.98 -6.95 -0.46
CA ARG A 129 -29.53 -6.68 -1.79
C ARG A 129 -28.41 -6.20 -2.70
N VAL A 130 -28.34 -6.75 -3.89
CA VAL A 130 -27.38 -6.36 -4.92
C VAL A 130 -28.11 -5.70 -6.07
N MET A 131 -27.67 -4.51 -6.44
CA MET A 131 -28.18 -3.76 -7.58
C MET A 131 -27.11 -3.75 -8.66
N GLY A 132 -27.36 -4.45 -9.76
CA GLY A 132 -26.58 -4.40 -10.99
C GLY A 132 -27.24 -3.45 -12.01
N GLU A 133 -26.64 -3.30 -13.19
CA GLU A 133 -27.15 -2.40 -14.24
C GLU A 133 -28.58 -2.79 -14.69
N GLU A 134 -28.87 -4.08 -14.84
CA GLU A 134 -30.13 -4.59 -15.37
C GLU A 134 -30.91 -5.50 -14.38
N PHE A 135 -30.40 -5.69 -13.16
CA PHE A 135 -31.03 -6.59 -12.19
C PHE A 135 -30.96 -6.05 -10.76
N GLY A 136 -31.88 -6.53 -9.93
CA GLY A 136 -31.84 -6.40 -8.48
C GLY A 136 -32.11 -7.76 -7.87
N GLN A 137 -31.18 -8.30 -7.09
CA GLN A 137 -31.30 -9.62 -6.47
C GLN A 137 -31.08 -9.53 -4.96
N THR A 138 -31.83 -10.29 -4.21
CA THR A 138 -31.67 -10.42 -2.75
C THR A 138 -30.99 -11.73 -2.41
N TYR A 139 -30.01 -11.66 -1.49
CA TYR A 139 -29.28 -12.82 -0.96
C TYR A 139 -29.41 -12.84 0.55
N THR A 140 -29.70 -14.03 1.10
CA THR A 140 -29.56 -14.30 2.53
C THR A 140 -28.29 -15.08 2.77
N PHE A 141 -27.67 -14.87 3.91
CA PHE A 141 -26.39 -15.50 4.23
C PHE A 141 -26.36 -15.97 5.70
N GLU A 142 -25.55 -16.99 5.97
CA GLU A 142 -25.20 -17.36 7.32
C GLU A 142 -24.06 -16.47 7.87
N LYS A 143 -23.09 -16.11 7.02
CA LYS A 143 -21.98 -15.23 7.36
C LYS A 143 -21.70 -14.22 6.23
N ALA A 144 -21.26 -13.02 6.60
CA ALA A 144 -20.81 -12.02 5.65
C ALA A 144 -19.39 -11.50 6.00
N ILE A 145 -18.62 -11.17 4.97
CA ILE A 145 -17.30 -10.50 5.12
C ILE A 145 -17.35 -9.17 4.36
N ILE A 146 -17.20 -8.06 5.08
CA ILE A 146 -17.14 -6.72 4.51
C ILE A 146 -15.67 -6.40 4.20
N ALA A 147 -15.35 -6.23 2.91
CA ALA A 147 -14.02 -5.97 2.38
C ALA A 147 -14.03 -4.85 1.34
N THR A 148 -14.89 -3.84 1.55
CA THR A 148 -15.17 -2.75 0.60
C THR A 148 -14.06 -1.74 0.45
N GLY A 149 -12.99 -1.84 1.27
CA GLY A 149 -11.79 -1.04 1.13
C GLY A 149 -12.00 0.45 1.44
N SER A 150 -11.26 1.28 0.76
CA SER A 150 -11.23 2.74 0.98
C SER A 150 -11.14 3.52 -0.33
N ARG A 151 -11.45 4.82 -0.26
CA ARG A 151 -11.33 5.75 -1.38
C ARG A 151 -10.53 6.99 -1.00
N PRO A 152 -9.93 7.73 -1.97
CA PRO A 152 -9.23 9.00 -1.71
C PRO A 152 -10.15 10.01 -1.00
N VAL A 153 -9.54 10.83 -0.14
CA VAL A 153 -10.24 11.95 0.49
C VAL A 153 -10.26 13.13 -0.47
N GLU A 154 -11.45 13.56 -0.87
CA GLU A 154 -11.64 14.82 -1.58
C GLU A 154 -11.70 15.98 -0.59
N LEU A 155 -10.79 16.94 -0.72
CA LEU A 155 -10.81 18.14 0.10
C LEU A 155 -11.83 19.15 -0.47
N GLY A 156 -12.56 19.82 0.42
CA GLY A 156 -13.60 20.78 0.00
C GLY A 156 -13.10 21.91 -0.93
N ALA A 157 -11.85 22.35 -0.75
CA ALA A 157 -11.21 23.38 -1.57
C ALA A 157 -10.49 22.84 -2.82
N PHE A 158 -10.42 21.50 -2.99
CA PHE A 158 -9.72 20.82 -4.09
C PHE A 158 -10.64 19.76 -4.67
N LYS A 159 -11.66 20.20 -5.40
CA LYS A 159 -12.60 19.32 -6.06
C LYS A 159 -11.95 18.62 -7.25
N TRP A 160 -12.28 17.35 -7.43
CA TRP A 160 -11.80 16.60 -8.59
C TRP A 160 -12.23 17.26 -9.92
N SER A 161 -11.30 17.37 -10.84
CA SER A 161 -11.49 18.01 -12.13
C SER A 161 -10.50 17.46 -13.15
N ASP A 162 -10.47 18.03 -14.34
CA ASP A 162 -9.47 17.69 -15.36
C ASP A 162 -8.04 18.09 -14.94
N ARG A 163 -7.87 18.97 -13.96
CA ARG A 163 -6.57 19.47 -13.49
C ARG A 163 -6.26 19.14 -12.04
N VAL A 164 -7.25 18.83 -11.23
CA VAL A 164 -7.09 18.41 -9.82
C VAL A 164 -7.43 16.92 -9.71
N LEU A 165 -6.41 16.12 -9.53
CA LEU A 165 -6.47 14.66 -9.65
C LEU A 165 -6.34 13.98 -8.28
N ASP A 166 -7.01 12.88 -8.13
CA ASP A 166 -6.65 11.87 -7.14
C ASP A 166 -5.54 10.93 -7.68
N SER A 167 -5.16 9.93 -6.91
CA SER A 167 -4.16 8.93 -7.34
C SER A 167 -4.61 8.12 -8.57
N THR A 168 -5.91 7.88 -8.73
CA THR A 168 -6.47 7.17 -9.89
C THR A 168 -6.30 7.99 -11.16
N GLY A 169 -6.67 9.27 -11.10
CA GLY A 169 -6.50 10.21 -12.21
C GLY A 169 -5.03 10.38 -12.62
N ALA A 170 -4.12 10.49 -11.64
CA ALA A 170 -2.70 10.60 -11.92
C ALA A 170 -2.12 9.35 -12.60
N LEU A 171 -2.55 8.14 -12.22
CA LEU A 171 -2.16 6.88 -12.86
C LEU A 171 -2.71 6.73 -14.28
N ALA A 172 -3.78 7.46 -14.61
CA ALA A 172 -4.45 7.40 -15.90
C ALA A 172 -4.03 8.52 -16.87
N LEU A 173 -3.17 9.46 -16.46
CA LEU A 173 -2.70 10.55 -17.34
C LEU A 173 -2.16 9.99 -18.66
N ASP A 174 -2.65 10.51 -19.75
CA ASP A 174 -2.26 10.15 -21.12
C ASP A 174 -1.01 10.88 -21.61
N GLU A 175 -0.51 11.83 -20.83
CA GLU A 175 0.73 12.59 -21.08
C GLU A 175 1.64 12.63 -19.85
N ILE A 176 2.93 12.90 -20.06
CA ILE A 176 3.86 13.25 -19.00
C ILE A 176 3.80 14.79 -18.85
N PRO A 177 3.29 15.32 -17.72
CA PRO A 177 3.17 16.76 -17.53
C PRO A 177 4.54 17.44 -17.43
N GLU A 178 4.64 18.70 -17.87
CA GLU A 178 5.87 19.49 -17.64
C GLU A 178 6.02 19.87 -16.16
N THR A 179 4.89 20.10 -15.47
CA THR A 179 4.85 20.52 -14.07
C THR A 179 3.74 19.81 -13.32
N LEU A 180 4.03 19.38 -12.08
CA LEU A 180 3.08 18.70 -11.19
C LEU A 180 3.21 19.23 -9.76
N THR A 181 2.10 19.66 -9.16
CA THR A 181 2.03 19.93 -7.73
C THR A 181 1.38 18.76 -7.01
N VAL A 182 2.06 18.20 -5.99
CA VAL A 182 1.54 17.10 -5.17
C VAL A 182 1.18 17.66 -3.79
N ILE A 183 -0.06 17.51 -3.38
CA ILE A 183 -0.54 17.88 -2.04
C ILE A 183 -0.63 16.61 -1.20
N GLY A 184 0.23 16.52 -0.18
CA GLY A 184 0.42 15.33 0.66
C GLY A 184 1.59 14.48 0.19
N GLY A 185 2.70 14.54 0.93
CA GLY A 185 3.93 13.77 0.74
C GLY A 185 3.95 12.41 1.44
N GLY A 186 2.79 11.79 1.68
CA GLY A 186 2.70 10.40 2.14
C GLY A 186 3.24 9.42 1.10
N TYR A 187 3.20 8.09 1.37
CA TYR A 187 3.78 7.10 0.45
C TYR A 187 3.16 7.16 -0.96
N ILE A 188 1.84 7.37 -1.10
CA ILE A 188 1.19 7.49 -2.42
C ILE A 188 1.71 8.71 -3.18
N GLY A 189 1.71 9.88 -2.52
CA GLY A 189 2.17 11.13 -3.13
C GLY A 189 3.63 11.09 -3.50
N SER A 190 4.49 10.57 -2.62
CA SER A 190 5.92 10.44 -2.86
C SER A 190 6.25 9.44 -3.97
N GLU A 191 5.57 8.29 -4.03
CA GLU A 191 5.77 7.30 -5.10
C GLU A 191 5.42 7.90 -6.48
N LEU A 192 4.24 8.52 -6.61
CA LEU A 192 3.82 9.13 -7.87
C LEU A 192 4.66 10.36 -8.24
N ALA A 193 5.03 11.19 -7.25
CA ALA A 193 5.98 12.27 -7.43
C ALA A 193 7.31 11.77 -7.99
N GLY A 194 7.82 10.65 -7.45
CA GLY A 194 9.07 10.01 -7.89
C GLY A 194 9.00 9.54 -9.34
N VAL A 195 7.89 8.90 -9.75
CA VAL A 195 7.67 8.49 -11.14
C VAL A 195 7.78 9.68 -12.08
N PHE A 196 7.02 10.73 -11.85
CA PHE A 196 6.98 11.89 -12.74
C PHE A 196 8.30 12.67 -12.71
N ALA A 197 8.93 12.84 -11.54
CA ALA A 197 10.26 13.48 -11.44
C ALA A 197 11.32 12.70 -12.24
N GLY A 198 11.34 11.37 -12.15
CA GLY A 198 12.24 10.50 -12.94
C GLY A 198 12.01 10.62 -14.45
N LEU A 199 10.77 10.91 -14.87
CA LEU A 199 10.40 11.16 -16.26
C LEU A 199 10.70 12.60 -16.73
N GLY A 200 11.15 13.48 -15.85
CA GLY A 200 11.54 14.86 -16.18
C GLY A 200 10.52 15.94 -15.86
N THR A 201 9.40 15.58 -15.24
CA THR A 201 8.41 16.54 -14.72
C THR A 201 9.01 17.39 -13.60
N LYS A 202 8.80 18.70 -13.60
CA LYS A 202 9.12 19.56 -12.46
C LYS A 202 8.07 19.38 -11.38
N VAL A 203 8.41 18.61 -10.35
CA VAL A 203 7.51 18.29 -9.25
C VAL A 203 7.69 19.23 -8.07
N THR A 204 6.57 19.70 -7.49
CA THR A 204 6.56 20.38 -6.19
C THR A 204 5.66 19.61 -5.25
N ILE A 205 6.21 19.13 -4.11
CA ILE A 205 5.47 18.45 -3.06
C ILE A 205 5.18 19.45 -1.95
N LEU A 206 3.90 19.64 -1.62
CA LEU A 206 3.43 20.41 -0.48
C LEU A 206 3.00 19.42 0.62
N GLU A 207 3.73 19.37 1.71
CA GLU A 207 3.46 18.49 2.84
C GLU A 207 3.12 19.31 4.09
N GLY A 208 1.95 19.02 4.68
CA GLY A 208 1.47 19.72 5.89
C GLY A 208 2.25 19.38 7.16
N MET A 209 2.92 18.24 7.20
CA MET A 209 3.76 17.78 8.29
C MET A 209 5.21 18.28 8.12
N ASP A 210 6.08 17.95 9.10
CA ASP A 210 7.50 18.32 9.07
C ASP A 210 8.37 17.41 8.18
N SER A 211 7.80 16.35 7.59
CA SER A 211 8.50 15.34 6.80
C SER A 211 7.58 14.68 5.78
N ILE A 212 8.10 14.33 4.60
CA ILE A 212 7.43 13.40 3.69
C ILE A 212 7.53 11.96 4.22
N VAL A 213 6.77 11.02 3.62
CA VAL A 213 6.72 9.59 4.01
C VAL A 213 6.70 9.41 5.52
N ASN A 214 5.87 10.22 6.19
CA ASN A 214 5.73 10.22 7.63
C ASN A 214 5.37 8.79 8.13
N GLY A 215 6.01 8.35 9.19
CA GLY A 215 5.96 6.97 9.71
C GLY A 215 7.24 6.18 9.48
N PHE A 216 8.18 6.69 8.69
CA PHE A 216 9.55 6.16 8.59
C PHE A 216 10.55 7.04 9.34
N ASP A 217 11.65 6.45 9.79
CA ASP A 217 12.70 7.17 10.51
C ASP A 217 13.33 8.27 9.63
N LYS A 218 13.62 9.42 10.25
CA LYS A 218 14.12 10.62 9.56
C LYS A 218 15.40 10.38 8.75
N ASP A 219 16.27 9.46 9.15
CA ASP A 219 17.48 9.14 8.41
C ASP A 219 17.22 8.33 7.12
N MET A 220 16.14 7.54 7.09
CA MET A 220 15.65 6.91 5.87
C MET A 220 15.03 7.96 4.93
N VAL A 221 14.18 8.82 5.47
CA VAL A 221 13.50 9.87 4.71
C VAL A 221 14.48 10.82 4.04
N ARG A 222 15.58 11.19 4.72
CA ARG A 222 16.63 12.06 4.14
C ARG A 222 17.25 11.50 2.85
N LEU A 223 17.32 10.18 2.71
CA LEU A 223 17.81 9.56 1.47
C LEU A 223 16.82 9.77 0.32
N VAL A 224 15.53 9.64 0.61
CA VAL A 224 14.45 9.91 -0.35
C VAL A 224 14.41 11.40 -0.74
N GLU A 225 14.50 12.31 0.24
CA GLU A 225 14.52 13.75 0.00
C GLU A 225 15.74 14.17 -0.86
N LYS A 226 16.90 13.53 -0.62
CA LYS A 226 18.09 13.76 -1.43
C LYS A 226 17.85 13.40 -2.89
N GLU A 227 17.30 12.22 -3.14
CA GLU A 227 17.00 11.75 -4.49
C GLU A 227 15.99 12.66 -5.20
N PHE A 228 14.92 13.10 -4.51
CA PHE A 228 14.00 14.09 -5.06
C PHE A 228 14.72 15.37 -5.48
N LYS A 229 15.60 15.88 -4.63
CA LYS A 229 16.37 17.07 -4.92
C LYS A 229 17.31 16.87 -6.11
N ASP A 230 17.98 15.74 -6.19
CA ASP A 230 18.90 15.39 -7.28
C ASP A 230 18.13 15.28 -8.63
N ASN A 231 16.87 14.84 -8.59
CA ASN A 231 15.94 14.82 -9.72
C ASN A 231 15.21 16.16 -9.98
N GLY A 232 15.58 17.25 -9.29
CA GLY A 232 15.05 18.59 -9.50
C GLY A 232 13.65 18.84 -8.91
N ALA A 233 13.14 17.96 -8.07
CA ALA A 233 11.90 18.18 -7.35
C ALA A 233 12.09 19.13 -6.16
N THR A 234 11.04 19.88 -5.82
CA THR A 234 10.97 20.76 -4.66
C THR A 234 10.06 20.14 -3.61
N ILE A 235 10.53 20.06 -2.37
CA ILE A 235 9.73 19.60 -1.22
C ILE A 235 9.57 20.80 -0.27
N ILE A 236 8.32 21.12 0.06
CA ILE A 236 7.95 22.19 1.01
C ILE A 236 7.15 21.54 2.12
N THR A 237 7.77 21.37 3.28
CA THR A 237 7.16 20.84 4.50
C THR A 237 6.54 21.95 5.35
N ASN A 238 5.65 21.59 6.28
CA ASN A 238 4.84 22.54 7.05
C ASN A 238 4.05 23.50 6.13
N ALA A 239 3.69 23.01 4.95
CA ALA A 239 2.97 23.75 3.91
C ALA A 239 1.52 23.31 3.85
N MET A 240 0.61 24.17 4.26
CA MET A 240 -0.81 23.89 4.28
C MET A 240 -1.49 24.41 3.02
N ALA A 241 -1.86 23.53 2.11
CA ALA A 241 -2.63 23.89 0.92
C ALA A 241 -4.03 24.43 1.31
N LYS A 242 -4.42 25.58 0.75
CA LYS A 242 -5.64 26.33 1.11
C LYS A 242 -6.72 26.30 0.03
N SER A 243 -6.32 26.53 -1.21
CA SER A 243 -7.24 26.60 -2.35
C SER A 243 -6.53 26.30 -3.66
N VAL A 244 -7.32 26.02 -4.69
CA VAL A 244 -6.85 25.90 -6.06
C VAL A 244 -7.70 26.75 -6.99
N GLU A 245 -7.06 27.42 -7.94
CA GLU A 245 -7.70 28.13 -9.04
C GLU A 245 -7.27 27.47 -10.35
N GLU A 246 -8.23 27.17 -11.21
CA GLU A 246 -8.00 26.44 -12.45
C GLU A 246 -8.25 27.34 -13.68
N THR A 247 -7.45 27.07 -14.70
CA THR A 247 -7.66 27.53 -16.08
C THR A 247 -7.77 26.31 -16.99
N ASP A 248 -8.03 26.49 -18.26
CA ASP A 248 -8.09 25.37 -19.22
C ASP A 248 -6.80 24.55 -19.29
N THR A 249 -5.66 25.14 -18.93
CA THR A 249 -4.33 24.50 -19.09
C THR A 249 -3.50 24.38 -17.83
N LYS A 250 -3.83 25.08 -16.76
CA LYS A 250 -3.04 25.15 -15.53
C LYS A 250 -3.91 25.19 -14.28
N ALA A 251 -3.36 24.74 -13.17
CA ALA A 251 -3.93 24.93 -11.85
C ALA A 251 -2.92 25.65 -10.95
N THR A 252 -3.40 26.63 -10.18
CA THR A 252 -2.58 27.40 -9.22
C THR A 252 -3.05 27.09 -7.81
N VAL A 253 -2.18 26.51 -7.02
CA VAL A 253 -2.41 26.20 -5.59
C VAL A 253 -1.90 27.35 -4.74
N THR A 254 -2.78 27.88 -3.88
CA THR A 254 -2.39 28.77 -2.77
C THR A 254 -2.14 27.93 -1.54
N TYR A 255 -1.01 28.11 -0.89
CA TYR A 255 -0.63 27.40 0.35
C TYR A 255 -0.01 28.36 1.36
N GLU A 256 -0.08 27.99 2.64
CA GLU A 256 0.54 28.73 3.75
C GLU A 256 1.76 27.98 4.26
N VAL A 257 2.88 28.66 4.35
CA VAL A 257 4.13 28.18 4.95
C VAL A 257 4.76 29.29 5.79
N ASN A 258 5.17 28.97 7.01
CA ASN A 258 5.76 29.96 7.94
C ASN A 258 4.87 31.22 8.18
N GLY A 259 3.54 31.05 8.15
CA GLY A 259 2.57 32.14 8.34
C GLY A 259 2.48 33.11 7.15
N LYS A 260 2.98 32.72 5.97
CA LYS A 260 2.86 33.48 4.72
C LYS A 260 2.14 32.63 3.67
N GLU A 261 1.29 33.31 2.92
CA GLU A 261 0.69 32.71 1.74
C GLU A 261 1.65 32.81 0.54
N GLU A 262 1.79 31.69 -0.14
CA GLU A 262 2.56 31.54 -1.37
C GLU A 262 1.71 30.80 -2.42
N THR A 263 2.12 30.83 -3.67
CA THR A 263 1.42 30.13 -4.76
C THR A 263 2.38 29.29 -5.59
N VAL A 264 1.86 28.18 -6.13
CA VAL A 264 2.54 27.38 -7.14
C VAL A 264 1.58 27.03 -8.26
N THR A 265 2.04 27.17 -9.50
CA THR A 265 1.25 26.87 -10.71
C THR A 265 1.84 25.67 -11.43
N SER A 266 1.00 24.74 -11.82
CA SER A 266 1.38 23.50 -12.52
C SER A 266 0.34 23.08 -13.56
N ASP A 267 0.68 22.10 -14.41
CA ASP A 267 -0.25 21.51 -15.37
C ASP A 267 -1.35 20.73 -14.63
N TYR A 268 -0.96 20.00 -13.60
CA TYR A 268 -1.86 19.21 -12.76
C TYR A 268 -1.54 19.37 -11.29
N VAL A 269 -2.55 19.17 -10.48
CA VAL A 269 -2.45 19.06 -9.01
C VAL A 269 -2.89 17.65 -8.62
N LEU A 270 -2.03 16.92 -7.94
CA LEU A 270 -2.32 15.61 -7.38
C LEU A 270 -2.59 15.74 -5.88
N VAL A 271 -3.76 15.31 -5.42
CA VAL A 271 -4.14 15.37 -4.00
C VAL A 271 -4.11 13.97 -3.38
N THR A 272 -3.22 13.78 -2.39
CA THR A 272 -2.97 12.49 -1.72
C THR A 272 -2.92 12.63 -0.20
N VAL A 273 -3.88 13.36 0.37
CA VAL A 273 -3.94 13.70 1.80
C VAL A 273 -4.57 12.63 2.69
N GLY A 274 -4.84 11.46 2.16
CA GLY A 274 -5.37 10.32 2.89
C GLY A 274 -6.49 9.60 2.17
N ARG A 275 -7.03 8.58 2.87
CA ARG A 275 -8.10 7.72 2.39
C ARG A 275 -9.17 7.61 3.46
N ARG A 276 -10.41 7.37 3.08
CA ARG A 276 -11.52 7.09 4.00
C ARG A 276 -12.14 5.72 3.71
N PRO A 277 -12.59 4.97 4.74
CA PRO A 277 -13.20 3.67 4.55
C PRO A 277 -14.51 3.76 3.76
N ASN A 278 -14.82 2.72 2.97
CA ASN A 278 -16.07 2.59 2.24
C ASN A 278 -17.10 1.85 3.11
N THR A 279 -17.57 2.51 4.14
CA THR A 279 -18.56 2.00 5.12
C THR A 279 -19.88 2.76 5.08
N ASP A 280 -19.93 3.88 4.41
CA ASP A 280 -21.13 4.62 4.10
C ASP A 280 -21.93 3.92 2.97
N GLU A 281 -23.23 4.18 2.88
CA GLU A 281 -24.13 3.69 1.80
C GLU A 281 -24.30 2.17 1.72
N LEU A 282 -23.74 1.40 2.66
CA LEU A 282 -23.87 -0.06 2.72
C LEU A 282 -25.07 -0.56 3.53
N GLY A 283 -25.80 0.30 4.24
CA GLY A 283 -26.89 -0.12 5.13
C GLY A 283 -26.43 -0.80 6.42
N LEU A 284 -25.19 -0.53 6.89
CA LEU A 284 -24.57 -1.20 8.04
C LEU A 284 -25.38 -1.06 9.35
N ASN A 285 -26.10 0.05 9.50
CA ASN A 285 -27.00 0.25 10.62
C ASN A 285 -28.20 -0.73 10.62
N LEU A 286 -28.66 -1.16 9.44
CA LEU A 286 -29.72 -2.17 9.31
C LEU A 286 -29.19 -3.58 9.58
N ALA A 287 -27.91 -3.79 9.29
CA ALA A 287 -27.20 -5.04 9.60
C ALA A 287 -26.68 -5.09 11.06
N ASN A 288 -27.03 -4.13 11.91
CA ASN A 288 -26.56 -4.03 13.30
C ASN A 288 -25.03 -4.03 13.41
N VAL A 289 -24.33 -3.29 12.52
CA VAL A 289 -22.86 -3.17 12.52
C VAL A 289 -22.45 -1.80 13.03
N GLU A 290 -21.70 -1.77 14.14
CA GLU A 290 -21.21 -0.54 14.75
C GLU A 290 -19.94 -0.03 14.10
N LEU A 291 -19.89 1.31 13.93
CA LEU A 291 -18.70 2.04 13.47
C LEU A 291 -18.04 2.80 14.64
N ASP A 292 -16.74 3.03 14.52
CA ASP A 292 -16.02 3.98 15.36
C ASP A 292 -16.20 5.43 14.84
N GLU A 293 -15.61 6.41 15.54
CA GLU A 293 -15.68 7.84 15.21
C GLU A 293 -15.02 8.17 13.85
N ARG A 294 -14.16 7.29 13.32
CA ARG A 294 -13.49 7.43 12.03
C ARG A 294 -14.25 6.72 10.91
N GLY A 295 -15.38 6.09 11.21
CA GLY A 295 -16.18 5.32 10.27
C GLY A 295 -15.65 3.90 10.02
N LEU A 296 -14.76 3.38 10.86
CA LEU A 296 -14.26 2.01 10.79
C LEU A 296 -15.18 1.05 11.53
N ILE A 297 -15.33 -0.16 11.01
CA ILE A 297 -16.12 -1.22 11.65
C ILE A 297 -15.36 -1.73 12.87
N LYS A 298 -16.04 -1.78 14.02
CA LYS A 298 -15.50 -2.35 15.26
C LYS A 298 -15.51 -3.87 15.18
N VAL A 299 -14.34 -4.49 15.30
CA VAL A 299 -14.15 -5.94 15.21
C VAL A 299 -13.37 -6.49 16.39
N ASP A 300 -13.54 -7.79 16.64
CA ASP A 300 -12.69 -8.58 17.52
C ASP A 300 -11.40 -9.04 16.81
N ASN A 301 -10.58 -9.84 17.47
CA ASN A 301 -9.33 -10.36 16.92
C ASN A 301 -9.51 -11.47 15.86
N GLN A 302 -10.75 -11.83 15.50
CA GLN A 302 -11.05 -12.72 14.38
C GLN A 302 -11.55 -11.94 13.16
N GLY A 303 -11.68 -10.61 13.28
CA GLY A 303 -12.33 -9.76 12.29
C GLY A 303 -13.85 -9.76 12.39
N ARG A 304 -14.44 -10.36 13.45
CA ARG A 304 -15.88 -10.44 13.68
C ARG A 304 -16.38 -9.10 14.24
N SER A 305 -17.50 -8.58 13.72
CA SER A 305 -18.16 -7.41 14.27
C SER A 305 -18.54 -7.61 15.74
N VAL A 306 -18.28 -6.59 16.57
CA VAL A 306 -18.64 -6.65 18.01
C VAL A 306 -20.14 -6.56 18.28
N SER A 307 -20.93 -6.15 17.28
CA SER A 307 -22.38 -5.92 17.37
C SER A 307 -23.22 -6.91 16.58
N ASN A 308 -22.63 -7.62 15.61
CA ASN A 308 -23.29 -8.70 14.86
C ASN A 308 -22.28 -9.84 14.63
N GLU A 309 -22.48 -10.98 15.30
CA GLU A 309 -21.57 -12.13 15.27
C GLU A 309 -21.51 -12.87 13.92
N ASP A 310 -22.44 -12.58 13.02
CA ASP A 310 -22.52 -13.20 11.71
C ASP A 310 -21.81 -12.36 10.63
N ILE A 311 -21.39 -11.13 10.98
CA ILE A 311 -20.69 -10.22 10.08
C ILE A 311 -19.24 -10.06 10.50
N PHE A 312 -18.33 -10.23 9.54
CA PHE A 312 -16.90 -9.99 9.66
C PHE A 312 -16.51 -8.78 8.81
N ALA A 313 -15.41 -8.12 9.15
CA ALA A 313 -14.87 -7.03 8.36
C ALA A 313 -13.34 -7.08 8.34
N ILE A 314 -12.73 -6.70 7.22
CA ILE A 314 -11.28 -6.82 6.98
C ILE A 314 -10.74 -5.68 6.12
N GLY A 315 -9.44 -5.46 6.18
CA GLY A 315 -8.73 -4.48 5.35
C GLY A 315 -8.93 -3.05 5.81
N ASP A 316 -9.16 -2.14 4.85
CA ASP A 316 -9.21 -0.69 5.11
C ASP A 316 -10.48 -0.23 5.84
N VAL A 317 -11.47 -1.11 6.00
CA VAL A 317 -12.71 -0.82 6.72
C VAL A 317 -12.63 -1.13 8.23
N VAL A 318 -11.50 -1.67 8.69
CA VAL A 318 -11.23 -1.95 10.11
C VAL A 318 -9.98 -1.23 10.60
N PRO A 319 -9.79 -1.06 11.92
CA PRO A 319 -8.60 -0.40 12.48
C PRO A 319 -7.28 -1.06 12.03
N GLY A 320 -6.22 -0.25 11.98
CA GLY A 320 -4.86 -0.66 11.60
C GLY A 320 -4.39 -0.04 10.29
N ALA A 321 -3.27 -0.53 9.76
CA ALA A 321 -2.70 -0.01 8.52
C ALA A 321 -3.55 -0.36 7.29
N ALA A 322 -3.77 0.60 6.40
CA ALA A 322 -4.47 0.38 5.13
C ALA A 322 -3.52 -0.22 4.09
N LEU A 323 -3.26 -1.54 4.20
CA LEU A 323 -2.29 -2.28 3.40
C LEU A 323 -2.91 -3.55 2.81
N ALA A 324 -2.63 -3.81 1.54
CA ALA A 324 -3.19 -4.96 0.82
C ALA A 324 -2.81 -6.31 1.45
N HIS A 325 -1.57 -6.46 1.93
CA HIS A 325 -1.10 -7.69 2.58
C HIS A 325 -1.73 -7.89 3.98
N LYS A 326 -2.01 -6.81 4.74
CA LYS A 326 -2.83 -6.89 5.96
C LYS A 326 -4.23 -7.42 5.64
N ALA A 327 -4.91 -6.84 4.63
CA ALA A 327 -6.23 -7.26 4.22
C ALA A 327 -6.25 -8.73 3.78
N SER A 328 -5.23 -9.18 3.04
CA SER A 328 -5.10 -10.59 2.62
C SER A 328 -4.86 -11.54 3.80
N TYR A 329 -4.09 -11.12 4.81
CA TYR A 329 -3.90 -11.89 6.04
C TYR A 329 -5.20 -12.00 6.81
N GLU A 330 -5.87 -10.87 7.09
CA GLU A 330 -7.15 -10.81 7.78
C GLU A 330 -8.24 -11.62 7.07
N GLY A 331 -8.27 -11.58 5.72
CA GLY A 331 -9.20 -12.38 4.92
C GLY A 331 -9.04 -13.89 5.13
N LYS A 332 -7.81 -14.38 5.28
CA LYS A 332 -7.56 -15.79 5.62
C LYS A 332 -8.02 -16.13 7.04
N ILE A 333 -7.82 -15.23 8.00
CA ILE A 333 -8.24 -15.42 9.39
C ILE A 333 -9.78 -15.40 9.48
N ALA A 334 -10.45 -14.42 8.90
CA ALA A 334 -11.91 -14.34 8.91
C ALA A 334 -12.55 -15.58 8.29
N ALA A 335 -12.08 -16.03 7.12
CA ALA A 335 -12.57 -17.25 6.47
C ALA A 335 -12.37 -18.51 7.33
N ALA A 336 -11.21 -18.62 8.00
CA ALA A 336 -10.91 -19.74 8.89
C ALA A 336 -11.78 -19.71 10.18
N ALA A 337 -12.01 -18.52 10.74
CA ALA A 337 -12.90 -18.33 11.89
C ALA A 337 -14.35 -18.71 11.56
N ILE A 338 -14.86 -18.30 10.38
CA ILE A 338 -16.18 -18.70 9.87
C ILE A 338 -16.30 -20.23 9.77
N ALA A 339 -15.23 -20.90 9.34
CA ALA A 339 -15.17 -22.36 9.27
C ALA A 339 -14.97 -23.03 10.65
N GLY A 340 -15.04 -22.31 11.76
CA GLY A 340 -14.94 -22.82 13.13
C GLY A 340 -13.52 -23.14 13.60
N GLN A 341 -12.48 -22.68 12.88
CA GLN A 341 -11.09 -22.88 13.31
C GLN A 341 -10.72 -21.88 14.41
N LYS A 342 -9.83 -22.30 15.33
CA LYS A 342 -9.30 -21.44 16.38
C LYS A 342 -8.12 -20.60 15.84
N VAL A 343 -8.44 -19.44 15.33
CA VAL A 343 -7.48 -18.50 14.73
C VAL A 343 -7.73 -17.08 15.26
N ALA A 344 -6.72 -16.24 15.18
CA ALA A 344 -6.81 -14.83 15.53
C ALA A 344 -5.85 -13.99 14.67
N VAL A 345 -6.13 -12.70 14.56
CA VAL A 345 -5.20 -11.70 14.05
C VAL A 345 -4.22 -11.39 15.19
N ASP A 346 -3.00 -11.91 15.10
CA ASP A 346 -1.99 -11.87 16.15
C ASP A 346 -0.56 -11.62 15.60
N TYR A 347 -0.46 -11.09 14.39
CA TYR A 347 0.83 -10.79 13.77
C TYR A 347 1.70 -9.86 14.64
N ARG A 348 3.00 -10.12 14.69
CA ARG A 348 4.04 -9.27 15.28
C ARG A 348 4.72 -8.42 14.23
N ALA A 349 4.78 -8.93 13.01
CA ALA A 349 5.46 -8.33 11.88
C ALA A 349 4.45 -7.85 10.83
N MET A 350 4.26 -6.52 10.74
CA MET A 350 3.50 -5.87 9.66
C MET A 350 4.47 -5.02 8.84
N PRO A 351 4.94 -5.49 7.68
CA PRO A 351 5.85 -4.71 6.85
C PRO A 351 5.17 -3.46 6.29
N ALA A 352 5.87 -2.34 6.36
CA ALA A 352 5.52 -1.11 5.64
C ALA A 352 6.60 -0.81 4.62
N VAL A 353 6.20 -0.50 3.39
CA VAL A 353 7.11 -0.23 2.27
C VAL A 353 6.66 1.02 1.54
N ALA A 354 7.58 1.93 1.24
CA ALA A 354 7.40 2.97 0.26
C ALA A 354 8.37 2.72 -0.91
N PHE A 355 7.80 2.61 -2.11
CA PHE A 355 8.52 2.37 -3.36
C PHE A 355 9.06 3.68 -3.95
N THR A 356 9.74 4.43 -3.11
CA THR A 356 10.49 5.64 -3.49
C THR A 356 11.84 5.25 -4.09
N SER A 357 12.64 6.22 -4.49
CA SER A 357 14.06 6.02 -4.80
C SER A 357 14.91 6.81 -3.78
N PRO A 358 15.73 6.12 -2.97
CA PRO A 358 15.74 4.68 -2.75
C PRO A 358 14.43 4.18 -2.11
N GLU A 359 14.17 2.87 -2.22
CA GLU A 359 13.08 2.24 -1.47
C GLU A 359 13.35 2.32 0.04
N ILE A 360 12.28 2.44 0.82
CA ILE A 360 12.34 2.35 2.27
C ILE A 360 11.33 1.34 2.80
N ALA A 361 11.75 0.52 3.75
CA ALA A 361 10.93 -0.50 4.35
C ALA A 361 11.16 -0.60 5.85
N SER A 362 10.12 -0.94 6.61
CA SER A 362 10.20 -1.21 8.03
C SER A 362 9.31 -2.38 8.42
N VAL A 363 9.69 -3.10 9.46
CA VAL A 363 8.91 -4.18 10.07
C VAL A 363 9.19 -4.26 11.56
N GLY A 364 8.16 -4.56 12.36
CA GLY A 364 8.26 -4.56 13.82
C GLY A 364 8.51 -3.16 14.39
N TYR A 365 9.19 -3.08 15.51
CA TYR A 365 9.42 -1.84 16.24
C TYR A 365 10.60 -1.04 15.67
N THR A 366 10.46 0.27 15.63
CA THR A 366 11.62 1.18 15.69
C THR A 366 12.27 1.11 17.06
N GLN A 367 13.49 1.66 17.20
CA GLN A 367 14.15 1.67 18.51
C GLN A 367 13.36 2.45 19.57
N ASP A 368 12.69 3.52 19.17
CA ASP A 368 11.97 4.38 20.11
C ASP A 368 10.62 3.75 20.49
N GLU A 369 9.87 3.19 19.53
CA GLU A 369 8.66 2.40 19.82
C GLU A 369 8.95 1.20 20.74
N ALA A 370 10.05 0.49 20.53
CA ALA A 370 10.45 -0.62 21.41
C ALA A 370 10.71 -0.16 22.85
N LYS A 371 11.39 0.99 23.04
CA LYS A 371 11.61 1.59 24.36
C LYS A 371 10.29 2.04 24.99
N GLU A 372 9.41 2.67 24.24
CA GLU A 372 8.07 3.07 24.70
C GLU A 372 7.25 1.84 25.11
N ALA A 373 7.41 0.71 24.42
CA ALA A 373 6.81 -0.57 24.80
C ALA A 373 7.50 -1.25 26.01
N GLY A 374 8.54 -0.62 26.59
CA GLY A 374 9.25 -1.11 27.78
C GLY A 374 10.32 -2.16 27.49
N LEU A 375 10.74 -2.34 26.23
CA LEU A 375 11.79 -3.28 25.85
C LEU A 375 13.17 -2.61 25.99
N ASP A 376 14.12 -3.33 26.61
CA ASP A 376 15.53 -2.90 26.62
C ASP A 376 16.23 -3.36 25.33
N VAL A 377 16.38 -2.43 24.41
CA VAL A 377 16.86 -2.70 23.05
C VAL A 377 18.09 -1.90 22.67
N LYS A 378 18.81 -2.42 21.69
CA LYS A 378 19.84 -1.72 20.93
C LYS A 378 19.48 -1.71 19.45
N ALA A 379 19.96 -0.70 18.71
CA ALA A 379 19.84 -0.63 17.26
C ALA A 379 21.24 -0.68 16.64
N THR A 380 21.42 -1.52 15.64
CA THR A 380 22.67 -1.67 14.90
C THR A 380 22.40 -1.46 13.42
N LYS A 381 23.25 -0.67 12.76
CA LYS A 381 23.17 -0.40 11.33
C LYS A 381 24.33 -1.05 10.58
N PHE A 382 24.05 -1.55 9.39
CA PHE A 382 25.04 -1.92 8.39
C PHE A 382 24.79 -1.14 7.09
N PRO A 383 25.78 -0.40 6.55
CA PRO A 383 25.61 0.39 5.33
C PRO A 383 25.72 -0.48 4.07
N PHE A 384 24.93 -0.20 3.02
CA PHE A 384 25.07 -0.88 1.72
C PHE A 384 26.43 -0.65 1.08
N GLY A 385 27.13 0.44 1.43
CA GLY A 385 28.51 0.71 0.98
C GLY A 385 29.53 -0.36 1.39
N GLY A 386 29.23 -1.20 2.38
CA GLY A 386 30.05 -2.36 2.76
C GLY A 386 29.73 -3.65 1.96
N ASN A 387 28.70 -3.64 1.10
CA ASN A 387 28.24 -4.82 0.39
C ASN A 387 28.73 -4.84 -1.06
N GLY A 388 29.43 -5.91 -1.45
CA GLY A 388 30.01 -6.04 -2.79
C GLY A 388 28.98 -6.02 -3.93
N ARG A 389 27.77 -6.54 -3.71
CA ARG A 389 26.72 -6.49 -4.71
C ARG A 389 26.15 -5.09 -4.87
N ALA A 390 25.92 -4.36 -3.79
CA ALA A 390 25.49 -2.97 -3.83
C ALA A 390 26.51 -2.08 -4.56
N ILE A 391 27.81 -2.27 -4.29
CA ILE A 391 28.91 -1.59 -5.01
C ILE A 391 28.84 -1.91 -6.50
N SER A 392 28.66 -3.18 -6.88
CA SER A 392 28.59 -3.59 -8.29
C SER A 392 27.36 -3.07 -9.05
N LEU A 393 26.32 -2.67 -8.31
CA LEU A 393 25.11 -2.05 -8.86
C LEU A 393 25.18 -0.52 -8.90
N ASP A 394 26.23 0.09 -8.31
CA ASP A 394 26.31 1.52 -8.06
C ASP A 394 25.12 2.05 -7.23
N ARG A 395 24.71 1.26 -6.22
CA ARG A 395 23.58 1.54 -5.33
C ARG A 395 24.00 1.32 -3.87
N THR A 396 24.96 2.16 -3.45
CA THR A 396 25.60 2.07 -2.12
C THR A 396 24.94 2.94 -1.06
N GLU A 397 24.01 3.77 -1.46
CA GLU A 397 23.22 4.61 -0.55
C GLU A 397 22.29 3.75 0.33
N GLY A 398 22.25 4.09 1.62
CA GLY A 398 21.35 3.46 2.56
C GLY A 398 21.99 2.46 3.51
N PHE A 399 21.11 1.72 4.20
CA PHE A 399 21.51 0.82 5.28
C PHE A 399 20.41 -0.19 5.62
N ILE A 400 20.81 -1.26 6.31
CA ILE A 400 19.89 -2.09 7.10
C ILE A 400 20.14 -1.76 8.58
N ARG A 401 19.06 -1.57 9.33
CA ARG A 401 19.08 -1.41 10.79
C ARG A 401 18.30 -2.56 11.41
N LEU A 402 18.91 -3.25 12.39
CA LEU A 402 18.24 -4.20 13.25
C LEU A 402 18.00 -3.59 14.64
N VAL A 403 16.82 -3.79 15.18
CA VAL A 403 16.46 -3.49 16.57
C VAL A 403 16.37 -4.82 17.31
N THR A 404 17.27 -5.04 18.27
CA THR A 404 17.36 -6.29 19.01
C THR A 404 17.27 -6.06 20.52
N THR A 405 16.71 -7.01 21.26
CA THR A 405 16.82 -7.01 22.72
C THR A 405 18.28 -7.08 23.14
N LYS A 406 18.65 -6.44 24.27
CA LYS A 406 20.04 -6.46 24.74
C LYS A 406 20.43 -7.77 25.39
N GLU A 407 19.51 -8.45 26.06
CA GLU A 407 19.75 -9.69 26.80
C GLU A 407 19.92 -10.87 25.83
N ASP A 408 18.93 -11.12 24.98
CA ASP A 408 18.85 -12.34 24.17
C ASP A 408 19.12 -12.09 22.68
N ASN A 409 19.37 -10.85 22.25
CA ASN A 409 19.51 -10.45 20.84
C ASN A 409 18.31 -10.85 19.95
N ILE A 410 17.10 -10.99 20.51
CA ILE A 410 15.88 -11.24 19.73
C ILE A 410 15.61 -10.05 18.83
N ILE A 411 15.38 -10.29 17.56
CA ILE A 411 15.05 -9.25 16.57
C ILE A 411 13.57 -8.85 16.78
N VAL A 412 13.37 -7.62 17.22
CA VAL A 412 12.03 -7.05 17.47
C VAL A 412 11.62 -6.03 16.43
N GLY A 413 12.53 -5.64 15.57
CA GLY A 413 12.24 -4.76 14.45
C GLY A 413 13.42 -4.56 13.51
N ALA A 414 13.12 -4.09 12.31
CA ALA A 414 14.12 -3.76 11.30
C ALA A 414 13.66 -2.62 10.40
N GLN A 415 14.62 -1.82 9.94
CA GLN A 415 14.42 -0.74 8.97
C GLN A 415 15.47 -0.86 7.87
N ILE A 416 15.02 -0.72 6.62
CA ILE A 416 15.86 -0.80 5.44
C ILE A 416 15.63 0.44 4.58
N ALA A 417 16.69 1.13 4.22
CA ALA A 417 16.63 2.18 3.20
C ALA A 417 17.68 1.85 2.15
N GLY A 418 17.30 1.69 0.90
CA GLY A 418 18.24 1.34 -0.17
C GLY A 418 17.62 0.43 -1.23
N VAL A 419 18.46 -0.03 -2.14
CA VAL A 419 18.05 -0.89 -3.25
C VAL A 419 17.40 -2.19 -2.75
N SER A 420 16.26 -2.56 -3.34
CA SER A 420 15.52 -3.78 -3.02
C SER A 420 15.07 -3.90 -1.54
N ALA A 421 14.86 -2.77 -0.86
CA ALA A 421 14.37 -2.79 0.51
C ALA A 421 13.03 -3.53 0.63
N SER A 422 12.17 -3.42 -0.38
CA SER A 422 10.88 -4.10 -0.46
C SER A 422 10.98 -5.63 -0.47
N ASP A 423 12.04 -6.19 -1.04
CA ASP A 423 12.28 -7.64 -1.07
C ASP A 423 13.00 -8.10 0.20
N LEU A 424 14.03 -7.37 0.64
CA LEU A 424 14.86 -7.71 1.80
C LEU A 424 14.07 -7.70 3.12
N VAL A 425 13.05 -6.86 3.24
CA VAL A 425 12.21 -6.78 4.45
C VAL A 425 11.47 -8.08 4.75
N SER A 426 11.28 -8.97 3.77
CA SER A 426 10.54 -10.21 3.94
C SER A 426 11.27 -11.21 4.85
N GLU A 427 12.59 -11.33 4.74
CA GLU A 427 13.41 -12.15 5.64
C GLU A 427 13.36 -11.61 7.08
N LEU A 428 13.50 -10.31 7.22
CA LEU A 428 13.42 -9.66 8.55
C LEU A 428 11.99 -9.69 9.12
N GLY A 429 10.98 -9.67 8.28
CA GLY A 429 9.59 -9.91 8.68
C GLY A 429 9.42 -11.33 9.26
N LEU A 430 10.00 -12.34 8.62
CA LEU A 430 10.00 -13.71 9.15
C LEU A 430 10.74 -13.80 10.49
N ALA A 431 11.88 -13.13 10.60
CA ALA A 431 12.66 -13.11 11.85
C ALA A 431 11.87 -12.50 13.02
N VAL A 432 11.24 -11.34 12.81
CA VAL A 432 10.40 -10.66 13.82
C VAL A 432 9.18 -11.50 14.18
N GLU A 433 8.47 -12.04 13.19
CA GLU A 433 7.26 -12.84 13.40
C GLU A 433 7.57 -14.12 14.21
N SER A 434 8.70 -14.77 13.90
CA SER A 434 9.12 -16.02 14.55
C SER A 434 9.90 -15.82 15.85
N GLY A 435 10.23 -14.56 16.22
CA GLY A 435 11.05 -14.27 17.40
C GLY A 435 12.47 -14.80 17.29
N MET A 436 13.07 -14.74 16.08
CA MET A 436 14.44 -15.17 15.83
C MET A 436 15.44 -14.22 16.48
N THR A 437 16.61 -14.75 16.81
CA THR A 437 17.75 -13.98 17.32
C THR A 437 18.64 -13.48 16.18
N ALA A 438 19.47 -12.48 16.46
CA ALA A 438 20.51 -12.06 15.52
C ALA A 438 21.48 -13.20 15.17
N GLU A 439 21.73 -14.15 16.13
CA GLU A 439 22.57 -15.32 15.87
C GLU A 439 21.95 -16.26 14.83
N ASP A 440 20.63 -16.47 14.85
CA ASP A 440 19.95 -17.31 13.85
C ASP A 440 20.15 -16.75 12.43
N ILE A 441 20.09 -15.44 12.28
CA ILE A 441 20.33 -14.76 10.98
C ILE A 441 21.83 -14.82 10.60
N ALA A 442 22.73 -14.51 11.53
CA ALA A 442 24.17 -14.48 11.26
C ALA A 442 24.71 -15.89 10.88
N LEU A 443 24.13 -16.96 11.43
CA LEU A 443 24.49 -18.34 11.09
C LEU A 443 23.77 -18.89 9.85
N THR A 444 22.78 -18.16 9.32
CA THR A 444 22.11 -18.52 8.07
C THR A 444 23.05 -18.22 6.90
N ILE A 445 23.26 -19.23 6.03
CA ILE A 445 24.14 -19.05 4.85
C ILE A 445 23.42 -18.17 3.80
N HIS A 446 23.93 -16.98 3.58
CA HIS A 446 23.49 -16.10 2.52
C HIS A 446 24.30 -16.32 1.24
N ALA A 447 23.65 -16.30 0.09
CA ALA A 447 24.33 -16.51 -1.19
C ALA A 447 25.26 -15.33 -1.52
N HIS A 448 26.46 -15.63 -2.01
CA HIS A 448 27.46 -14.63 -2.42
C HIS A 448 27.58 -14.53 -3.95
N PRO A 449 27.68 -13.31 -4.55
CA PRO A 449 27.42 -12.00 -3.94
C PRO A 449 25.95 -11.60 -4.08
N THR A 450 25.31 -11.20 -3.02
CA THR A 450 23.92 -10.74 -3.01
C THR A 450 23.71 -9.56 -2.06
N LEU A 451 22.57 -8.86 -2.21
CA LEU A 451 22.13 -7.85 -1.26
C LEU A 451 21.69 -8.47 0.08
N GLY A 452 21.25 -9.74 0.08
CA GLY A 452 20.87 -10.46 1.30
C GLY A 452 22.01 -10.58 2.31
N GLU A 453 23.29 -10.62 1.88
CA GLU A 453 24.43 -10.64 2.79
C GLU A 453 24.47 -9.43 3.72
N THR A 454 23.88 -8.30 3.31
CA THR A 454 23.75 -7.10 4.15
C THR A 454 22.91 -7.37 5.41
N VAL A 455 21.97 -8.32 5.34
CA VAL A 455 21.14 -8.75 6.47
C VAL A 455 22.00 -9.54 7.47
N ALA A 456 22.84 -10.46 6.99
CA ALA A 456 23.78 -11.22 7.83
C ALA A 456 24.82 -10.30 8.49
N ASP A 457 25.41 -9.37 7.72
CA ASP A 457 26.37 -8.40 8.24
C ASP A 457 25.76 -7.50 9.33
N ALA A 458 24.50 -7.09 9.15
CA ALA A 458 23.78 -6.33 10.16
C ALA A 458 23.54 -7.17 11.44
N ALA A 459 23.30 -8.47 11.29
CA ALA A 459 23.14 -9.40 12.41
C ALA A 459 24.47 -9.64 13.17
N ASP A 460 25.58 -9.82 12.45
CA ASP A 460 26.93 -9.86 13.05
C ASP A 460 27.23 -8.58 13.84
N GLY A 461 26.91 -7.43 13.27
CA GLY A 461 27.03 -6.14 13.96
C GLY A 461 26.16 -6.09 15.23
N ALA A 462 24.95 -6.63 15.22
CA ALA A 462 24.08 -6.69 16.38
C ALA A 462 24.62 -7.61 17.48
N LEU A 463 25.39 -8.65 17.12
CA LEU A 463 26.10 -9.51 18.06
C LEU A 463 27.39 -8.87 18.62
N GLY A 464 27.81 -7.71 18.09
CA GLY A 464 29.07 -7.05 18.46
C GLY A 464 30.30 -7.66 17.80
N LEU A 465 30.12 -8.42 16.74
CA LEU A 465 31.16 -9.14 16.01
C LEU A 465 31.20 -8.75 14.51
N PRO A 466 31.15 -7.45 14.17
CA PRO A 466 31.11 -7.03 12.77
C PRO A 466 32.40 -7.45 12.03
N ILE A 467 32.22 -7.97 10.79
CA ILE A 467 33.36 -8.37 9.93
C ILE A 467 33.63 -7.32 8.87
N HIS A 468 32.58 -6.79 8.23
CA HIS A 468 32.67 -5.88 7.09
C HIS A 468 32.32 -4.40 7.43
N MET A 469 32.35 -4.04 8.71
CA MET A 469 32.07 -2.68 9.22
C MET A 469 33.37 -1.94 9.55
#